data_3d1fb03e5d67c234f69ec662d692b0c8
#
_entry.id   3d1fb03e5d67c234f69ec662d692b0c8
#
_cell.length_a   1.000
_cell.length_b   1.000
_cell.length_c   1.000
_cell.angle_alpha   90.00
_cell.angle_beta   90.00
_cell.angle_gamma   90.00
#
_symmetry.space_group_name_H-M   'P 1'
#
loop_
_entity.id
_entity.type
_entity.pdbx_description
1 polymer ?
#
loop_
_entity_poly.entity_id
_entity_poly.type
_entity_poly.pdbx_seq_one_letter_code
_entity_poly.pdbx_strand_id
1 'polypeptide(L)'
;MSQHKPAVPSETTLADVKQLGLWASLASLSYVFWIVGGMEMVERLAYYGVRAVATLYATRPASEGGLGVTMATFGWLLFSWNLVQSLVPVFTGGLSDRYGYKETIAASTVLKCLGYLVMAWRPTYWGFFAGAMLLAFGTAVFKPGIQGTLIKASNRQNSSMAWGIFYQTVNIGGWIGPLIALHMRHRAWAYVFYTNAAFICLNFLLLLTYREPGRAERLERQQRIRAGHEPQPSLVQETLKELRKPHLAL
;
A
#
# COMPACT_ATOMS: atom_id res chain seq x y z
N MET A 1 21.68 -37.30 39.58
CA MET A 1 20.50 -36.70 38.89
C MET A 1 21.01 -35.69 37.86
N SER A 2 21.17 -36.14 36.62
CA SER A 2 21.63 -35.28 35.51
C SER A 2 20.43 -34.54 34.94
N GLN A 3 20.39 -33.22 35.07
CA GLN A 3 19.37 -32.41 34.46
C GLN A 3 19.59 -32.35 32.95
N HIS A 4 18.73 -33.00 32.21
CA HIS A 4 18.66 -32.90 30.75
C HIS A 4 18.12 -31.52 30.38
N LYS A 5 19.02 -30.60 29.97
CA LYS A 5 18.68 -29.30 29.43
C LYS A 5 18.04 -29.54 28.06
N PRO A 6 16.78 -29.10 27.80
CA PRO A 6 16.20 -29.29 26.47
C PRO A 6 17.06 -28.54 25.46
N ALA A 7 17.43 -29.21 24.38
CA ALA A 7 18.16 -28.63 23.26
C ALA A 7 17.27 -27.54 22.63
N VAL A 8 17.76 -26.31 22.60
CA VAL A 8 17.15 -25.21 21.84
C VAL A 8 17.19 -25.65 20.38
N PRO A 9 16.06 -25.65 19.64
CA PRO A 9 16.07 -25.95 18.21
C PRO A 9 17.05 -24.99 17.53
N SER A 10 18.01 -25.52 16.78
CA SER A 10 18.93 -24.73 15.97
C SER A 10 18.08 -23.84 15.04
N GLU A 11 18.26 -22.53 15.13
CA GLU A 11 17.68 -21.59 14.17
C GLU A 11 18.16 -22.02 12.78
N THR A 12 17.26 -22.64 12.00
CA THR A 12 17.51 -22.91 10.58
C THR A 12 17.70 -21.57 9.90
N THR A 13 18.92 -21.24 9.54
CA THR A 13 19.24 -20.00 8.82
C THR A 13 18.51 -20.00 7.46
N LEU A 14 18.16 -18.84 6.94
CA LEU A 14 17.53 -18.72 5.61
C LEU A 14 18.37 -19.38 4.49
N ALA A 15 19.68 -19.54 4.70
CA ALA A 15 20.60 -20.23 3.81
C ALA A 15 20.33 -21.73 3.70
N ASP A 16 19.71 -22.35 4.71
CA ASP A 16 19.46 -23.81 4.73
C ASP A 16 18.16 -24.20 3.99
N VAL A 17 17.35 -23.21 3.56
CA VAL A 17 16.11 -23.47 2.83
C VAL A 17 16.40 -23.60 1.34
N LYS A 18 16.29 -24.81 0.80
CA LYS A 18 16.42 -25.05 -0.65
C LYS A 18 15.37 -24.26 -1.42
N GLN A 19 15.82 -23.30 -2.22
CA GLN A 19 14.94 -22.50 -3.07
C GLN A 19 14.37 -23.33 -4.22
N LEU A 20 13.10 -23.08 -4.54
CA LEU A 20 12.46 -23.71 -5.70
C LEU A 20 13.01 -23.13 -7.00
N GLY A 21 13.09 -23.94 -8.06
CA GLY A 21 13.36 -23.42 -9.41
C GLY A 21 12.26 -22.48 -9.89
N LEU A 22 12.55 -21.68 -10.94
CA LEU A 22 11.67 -20.62 -11.45
C LEU A 22 10.23 -21.10 -11.66
N TRP A 23 10.02 -22.13 -12.43
CA TRP A 23 8.68 -22.65 -12.77
C TRP A 23 7.94 -23.24 -11.56
N ALA A 24 8.66 -23.95 -10.71
CA ALA A 24 8.09 -24.50 -9.49
C ALA A 24 7.70 -23.37 -8.50
N SER A 25 8.51 -22.32 -8.40
CA SER A 25 8.19 -21.15 -7.60
C SER A 25 6.94 -20.44 -8.10
N LEU A 26 6.82 -20.20 -9.42
CA LEU A 26 5.63 -19.59 -10.02
C LEU A 26 4.38 -20.43 -9.77
N ALA A 27 4.45 -21.74 -9.98
CA ALA A 27 3.32 -22.66 -9.78
C ALA A 27 2.92 -22.79 -8.30
N SER A 28 3.84 -22.52 -7.37
CA SER A 28 3.58 -22.57 -5.92
C SER A 28 2.91 -21.30 -5.36
N LEU A 29 2.86 -20.20 -6.15
CA LEU A 29 2.24 -18.95 -5.72
C LEU A 29 0.72 -19.10 -5.64
N SER A 30 0.15 -18.69 -4.51
CA SER A 30 -1.28 -18.81 -4.27
C SER A 30 -2.08 -17.85 -5.16
N TYR A 31 -3.35 -18.19 -5.40
CA TYR A 31 -4.30 -17.28 -6.06
C TYR A 31 -4.33 -15.88 -5.40
N VAL A 32 -4.27 -15.84 -4.06
CA VAL A 32 -4.27 -14.57 -3.31
C VAL A 32 -3.06 -13.70 -3.66
N PHE A 33 -1.90 -14.31 -3.91
CA PHE A 33 -0.72 -13.59 -4.36
C PHE A 33 -0.97 -12.80 -5.66
N TRP A 34 -1.61 -13.43 -6.65
CA TRP A 34 -1.90 -12.79 -7.94
C TRP A 34 -2.92 -11.67 -7.82
N ILE A 35 -3.94 -11.83 -6.96
CA ILE A 35 -4.90 -10.75 -6.67
C ILE A 35 -4.20 -9.56 -6.02
N VAL A 36 -3.34 -9.79 -5.04
CA VAL A 36 -2.58 -8.73 -4.35
C VAL A 36 -1.61 -8.02 -5.28
N GLY A 37 -0.91 -8.78 -6.14
CA GLY A 37 -0.06 -8.21 -7.20
C GLY A 37 -0.86 -7.34 -8.18
N GLY A 38 -2.05 -7.80 -8.58
CA GLY A 38 -2.96 -7.02 -9.42
C GLY A 38 -3.43 -5.73 -8.75
N MET A 39 -3.80 -5.79 -7.45
CA MET A 39 -4.19 -4.61 -6.68
C MET A 39 -3.06 -3.58 -6.58
N GLU A 40 -1.83 -4.04 -6.34
CA GLU A 40 -0.65 -3.17 -6.29
C GLU A 40 -0.38 -2.55 -7.65
N MET A 41 -0.42 -3.34 -8.73
CA MET A 41 -0.21 -2.84 -10.09
C MET A 41 -1.18 -1.71 -10.44
N VAL A 42 -2.48 -1.93 -10.19
CA VAL A 42 -3.54 -0.93 -10.41
C VAL A 42 -3.31 0.32 -9.58
N GLU A 43 -2.94 0.15 -8.32
CA GLU A 43 -2.64 1.26 -7.42
C GLU A 43 -1.42 2.07 -7.90
N ARG A 44 -0.34 1.39 -8.29
CA ARG A 44 0.86 2.05 -8.84
C ARG A 44 0.58 2.78 -10.15
N LEU A 45 -0.23 2.19 -11.02
CA LEU A 45 -0.65 2.83 -12.26
C LEU A 45 -1.36 4.16 -11.98
N ALA A 46 -2.35 4.16 -11.08
CA ALA A 46 -3.07 5.38 -10.72
C ALA A 46 -2.17 6.41 -10.02
N TYR A 47 -1.35 5.96 -9.06
CA TYR A 47 -0.45 6.81 -8.30
C TYR A 47 0.60 7.51 -9.18
N TYR A 48 1.35 6.74 -9.98
CA TYR A 48 2.39 7.29 -10.84
C TYR A 48 1.82 8.07 -12.01
N GLY A 49 0.59 7.75 -12.44
CA GLY A 49 -0.13 8.56 -13.42
C GLY A 49 -0.27 10.01 -12.99
N VAL A 50 -0.73 10.26 -11.75
CA VAL A 50 -0.82 11.63 -11.23
C VAL A 50 0.55 12.20 -10.90
N ARG A 51 1.44 11.43 -10.27
CA ARG A 51 2.77 11.91 -9.84
C ARG A 51 3.60 12.44 -11.01
N ALA A 52 3.55 11.78 -12.16
CA ALA A 52 4.32 12.16 -13.35
C ALA A 52 3.92 13.53 -13.92
N VAL A 53 2.66 13.90 -13.78
CA VAL A 53 2.15 15.17 -14.33
C VAL A 53 1.89 16.24 -13.26
N ALA A 54 2.05 15.91 -11.99
CA ALA A 54 1.73 16.78 -10.85
C ALA A 54 2.45 18.13 -10.92
N THR A 55 3.75 18.12 -11.18
CA THR A 55 4.57 19.35 -11.31
C THR A 55 4.04 20.22 -12.44
N LEU A 56 3.80 19.60 -13.59
CA LEU A 56 3.33 20.32 -14.78
C LEU A 56 1.93 20.92 -14.56
N TYR A 57 1.03 20.17 -13.94
CA TYR A 57 -0.31 20.67 -13.58
C TYR A 57 -0.25 21.82 -12.60
N ALA A 58 0.59 21.72 -11.56
CA ALA A 58 0.70 22.73 -10.54
C ALA A 58 1.30 24.05 -11.07
N THR A 59 2.33 23.98 -11.92
CA THR A 59 3.09 25.17 -12.30
C THR A 59 2.65 25.83 -13.60
N ARG A 60 1.89 25.13 -14.47
CA ARG A 60 1.35 25.76 -15.68
C ARG A 60 0.37 26.89 -15.35
N PRO A 61 0.35 27.94 -16.20
CA PRO A 61 -0.60 29.05 -16.06
C PRO A 61 -2.06 28.55 -16.05
N ALA A 62 -2.92 29.29 -15.32
CA ALA A 62 -4.35 29.00 -15.30
C ALA A 62 -5.00 29.11 -16.69
N SER A 63 -4.47 29.97 -17.56
CA SER A 63 -4.90 30.08 -18.97
C SER A 63 -4.67 28.79 -19.77
N GLU A 64 -3.77 27.94 -19.35
CA GLU A 64 -3.50 26.63 -19.94
C GLU A 64 -4.12 25.47 -19.12
N GLY A 65 -5.03 25.80 -18.21
CA GLY A 65 -5.74 24.86 -17.32
C GLY A 65 -4.90 24.32 -16.15
N GLY A 66 -3.70 24.85 -15.92
CA GLY A 66 -2.88 24.55 -14.75
C GLY A 66 -3.30 25.36 -13.52
N LEU A 67 -2.60 25.19 -12.39
CA LEU A 67 -2.89 25.90 -11.14
C LEU A 67 -2.14 27.25 -11.00
N GLY A 68 -1.12 27.49 -11.82
CA GLY A 68 -0.32 28.72 -11.82
C GLY A 68 0.47 28.98 -10.54
N VAL A 69 0.78 27.93 -9.76
CA VAL A 69 1.54 28.11 -8.53
C VAL A 69 3.04 28.07 -8.77
N THR A 70 3.81 28.69 -7.87
CA THR A 70 5.26 28.68 -7.96
C THR A 70 5.84 27.28 -7.64
N MET A 71 7.05 27.01 -8.13
CA MET A 71 7.77 25.76 -7.80
C MET A 71 8.00 25.61 -6.29
N ALA A 72 8.19 26.71 -5.56
CA ALA A 72 8.34 26.69 -4.10
C ALA A 72 7.04 26.24 -3.42
N THR A 73 5.90 26.79 -3.84
CA THR A 73 4.56 26.40 -3.32
C THR A 73 4.28 24.92 -3.62
N PHE A 74 4.60 24.47 -4.83
CA PHE A 74 4.46 23.05 -5.18
C PHE A 74 5.44 22.17 -4.39
N GLY A 75 6.65 22.65 -4.10
CA GLY A 75 7.63 21.97 -3.25
C GLY A 75 7.08 21.66 -1.85
N TRP A 76 6.39 22.62 -1.22
CA TRP A 76 5.72 22.40 0.06
C TRP A 76 4.60 21.35 -0.01
N LEU A 77 3.84 21.34 -1.10
CA LEU A 77 2.84 20.28 -1.33
C LEU A 77 3.52 18.91 -1.43
N LEU A 78 4.59 18.79 -2.22
CA LEU A 78 5.34 17.53 -2.36
C LEU A 78 5.98 17.08 -1.05
N PHE A 79 6.53 18.01 -0.29
CA PHE A 79 7.09 17.72 1.04
C PHE A 79 5.99 17.13 1.96
N SER A 80 4.84 17.81 2.05
CA SER A 80 3.71 17.36 2.87
C SER A 80 3.20 15.99 2.42
N TRP A 81 3.07 15.78 1.10
CA TRP A 81 2.66 14.50 0.53
C TRP A 81 3.61 13.37 0.94
N ASN A 82 4.91 13.57 0.73
CA ASN A 82 5.91 12.55 1.06
C ASN A 82 6.01 12.33 2.58
N LEU A 83 5.91 13.38 3.38
CA LEU A 83 5.92 13.30 4.84
C LEU A 83 4.78 12.40 5.36
N VAL A 84 3.55 12.64 4.90
CA VAL A 84 2.39 11.83 5.26
C VAL A 84 2.59 10.37 4.84
N GLN A 85 3.03 10.14 3.60
CA GLN A 85 3.28 8.77 3.10
C GLN A 85 4.37 8.02 3.85
N SER A 86 5.34 8.73 4.43
CA SER A 86 6.46 8.12 5.17
C SER A 86 6.13 7.90 6.64
N LEU A 87 5.44 8.85 7.28
CA LEU A 87 5.17 8.77 8.72
C LEU A 87 3.92 7.96 9.06
N VAL A 88 2.85 8.10 8.28
CA VAL A 88 1.58 7.43 8.59
C VAL A 88 1.69 5.91 8.64
N PRO A 89 2.44 5.22 7.76
CA PRO A 89 2.59 3.76 7.83
C PRO A 89 3.17 3.26 9.15
N VAL A 90 4.01 4.06 9.82
CA VAL A 90 4.57 3.73 11.15
C VAL A 90 3.45 3.49 12.16
N PHE A 91 2.37 4.27 12.08
CA PHE A 91 1.22 4.20 12.99
C PHE A 91 0.09 3.29 12.48
N THR A 92 0.01 3.09 11.17
CA THR A 92 -1.06 2.29 10.53
C THR A 92 -0.66 0.85 10.26
N GLY A 93 0.59 0.46 10.52
CA GLY A 93 1.08 -0.91 10.32
C GLY A 93 0.24 -1.97 11.01
N GLY A 94 -0.12 -1.75 12.27
CA GLY A 94 -1.00 -2.63 13.04
C GLY A 94 -2.49 -2.54 12.70
N LEU A 95 -2.90 -1.60 11.84
CA LEU A 95 -4.32 -1.39 11.52
C LEU A 95 -4.90 -2.59 10.78
N SER A 96 -4.15 -3.13 9.82
CA SER A 96 -4.56 -4.27 9.01
C SER A 96 -4.69 -5.56 9.84
N ASP A 97 -3.79 -5.75 10.81
CA ASP A 97 -3.85 -6.90 11.73
C ASP A 97 -5.04 -6.79 12.69
N ARG A 98 -5.42 -5.56 13.06
CA ARG A 98 -6.53 -5.31 13.98
C ARG A 98 -7.90 -5.34 13.31
N TYR A 99 -8.06 -4.66 12.18
CA TYR A 99 -9.35 -4.48 11.52
C TYR A 99 -9.57 -5.45 10.35
N GLY A 100 -8.50 -5.96 9.77
CA GLY A 100 -8.48 -6.86 8.61
C GLY A 100 -7.81 -6.25 7.40
N TYR A 101 -7.16 -7.11 6.64
CA TYR A 101 -6.48 -6.69 5.42
C TYR A 101 -7.48 -6.23 4.35
N LYS A 102 -8.58 -6.96 4.18
CA LYS A 102 -9.62 -6.66 3.20
C LYS A 102 -10.28 -5.31 3.48
N GLU A 103 -10.66 -5.10 4.72
CA GLU A 103 -11.32 -3.88 5.20
C GLU A 103 -10.39 -2.66 5.07
N THR A 104 -9.12 -2.83 5.43
CA THR A 104 -8.11 -1.78 5.35
C THR A 104 -7.80 -1.39 3.91
N ILE A 105 -7.67 -2.36 3.00
CA ILE A 105 -7.48 -2.12 1.56
C ILE A 105 -8.72 -1.42 0.97
N ALA A 106 -9.93 -1.84 1.35
CA ALA A 106 -11.17 -1.19 0.89
C ALA A 106 -11.23 0.28 1.33
N ALA A 107 -11.01 0.55 2.62
CA ALA A 107 -11.00 1.91 3.16
C ALA A 107 -9.94 2.79 2.47
N SER A 108 -8.74 2.26 2.27
CA SER A 108 -7.67 2.93 1.51
C SER A 108 -8.10 3.26 0.07
N THR A 109 -8.76 2.31 -0.61
CA THR A 109 -9.25 2.50 -1.98
C THR A 109 -10.29 3.61 -2.05
N VAL A 110 -11.22 3.68 -1.08
CA VAL A 110 -12.19 4.79 -0.95
C VAL A 110 -11.47 6.13 -0.79
N LEU A 111 -10.52 6.23 0.14
CA LEU A 111 -9.76 7.46 0.36
C LEU A 111 -9.03 7.94 -0.90
N LYS A 112 -8.42 7.03 -1.64
CA LYS A 112 -7.72 7.36 -2.89
C LYS A 112 -8.68 7.77 -3.99
N CYS A 113 -9.81 7.08 -4.14
CA CYS A 113 -10.86 7.45 -5.09
C CYS A 113 -11.36 8.88 -4.82
N LEU A 114 -11.69 9.19 -3.55
CA LEU A 114 -12.07 10.53 -3.13
C LEU A 114 -10.97 11.56 -3.42
N GLY A 115 -9.71 11.21 -3.17
CA GLY A 115 -8.57 12.09 -3.47
C GLY A 115 -8.48 12.48 -4.93
N TYR A 116 -8.60 11.51 -5.85
CA TYR A 116 -8.62 11.79 -7.29
C TYR A 116 -9.85 12.62 -7.71
N LEU A 117 -11.03 12.31 -7.16
CA LEU A 117 -12.24 13.08 -7.47
C LEU A 117 -12.16 14.53 -6.96
N VAL A 118 -11.61 14.76 -5.78
CA VAL A 118 -11.38 16.12 -5.25
C VAL A 118 -10.44 16.90 -6.17
N MET A 119 -9.35 16.28 -6.66
CA MET A 119 -8.45 16.91 -7.63
C MET A 119 -9.17 17.28 -8.93
N ALA A 120 -10.09 16.43 -9.41
CA ALA A 120 -10.83 16.67 -10.64
C ALA A 120 -11.87 17.79 -10.48
N TRP A 121 -12.61 17.83 -9.36
CA TRP A 121 -13.72 18.77 -9.15
C TRP A 121 -13.29 20.15 -8.64
N ARG A 122 -12.15 20.23 -7.99
CA ARG A 122 -11.62 21.45 -7.41
C ARG A 122 -10.26 21.82 -8.03
N PRO A 123 -10.23 22.39 -9.24
CA PRO A 123 -8.99 22.76 -9.92
C PRO A 123 -8.37 24.02 -9.28
N THR A 124 -8.04 23.93 -8.02
CA THR A 124 -7.39 24.97 -7.21
C THR A 124 -6.23 24.36 -6.46
N TYR A 125 -5.27 25.17 -6.00
CA TYR A 125 -4.17 24.69 -5.18
C TYR A 125 -4.66 23.88 -3.96
N TRP A 126 -5.63 24.38 -3.23
CA TRP A 126 -6.15 23.71 -2.04
C TRP A 126 -6.94 22.45 -2.35
N GLY A 127 -7.64 22.40 -3.49
CA GLY A 127 -8.29 21.17 -3.97
C GLY A 127 -7.26 20.11 -4.32
N PHE A 128 -6.20 20.49 -5.03
CA PHE A 128 -5.10 19.58 -5.37
C PHE A 128 -4.35 19.14 -4.11
N PHE A 129 -4.08 20.05 -3.17
CA PHE A 129 -3.45 19.72 -1.88
C PHE A 129 -4.30 18.73 -1.07
N ALA A 130 -5.60 19.00 -0.90
CA ALA A 130 -6.49 18.11 -0.17
C ALA A 130 -6.58 16.72 -0.80
N GLY A 131 -6.70 16.67 -2.14
CA GLY A 131 -6.67 15.41 -2.88
C GLY A 131 -5.34 14.66 -2.70
N ALA A 132 -4.22 15.39 -2.74
CA ALA A 132 -2.88 14.79 -2.51
C ALA A 132 -2.74 14.22 -1.09
N MET A 133 -3.28 14.89 -0.08
CA MET A 133 -3.28 14.38 1.29
C MET A 133 -4.17 13.13 1.43
N LEU A 134 -5.35 13.10 0.81
CA LEU A 134 -6.19 11.90 0.79
C LEU A 134 -5.48 10.72 0.10
N LEU A 135 -4.78 10.97 -1.00
CA LEU A 135 -3.95 9.94 -1.66
C LEU A 135 -2.80 9.48 -0.77
N ALA A 136 -2.12 10.41 -0.09
CA ALA A 136 -1.02 10.09 0.81
C ALA A 136 -1.47 9.17 1.95
N PHE A 137 -2.56 9.54 2.64
CA PHE A 137 -3.16 8.71 3.69
C PHE A 137 -3.67 7.38 3.15
N GLY A 138 -4.39 7.38 2.03
CA GLY A 138 -4.84 6.15 1.38
C GLY A 138 -3.69 5.20 1.07
N THR A 139 -2.60 5.68 0.48
CA THR A 139 -1.42 4.87 0.17
C THR A 139 -0.72 4.37 1.44
N ALA A 140 -0.64 5.19 2.48
CA ALA A 140 -0.04 4.82 3.75
C ALA A 140 -0.80 3.70 4.47
N VAL A 141 -2.14 3.70 4.38
CA VAL A 141 -3.01 2.65 4.92
C VAL A 141 -3.01 1.39 4.04
N PHE A 142 -2.87 1.56 2.71
CA PHE A 142 -2.86 0.46 1.75
C PHE A 142 -1.65 -0.46 1.88
N LYS A 143 -0.46 0.12 1.99
CA LYS A 143 0.81 -0.62 1.97
C LYS A 143 0.89 -1.74 3.01
N PRO A 144 0.62 -1.50 4.31
CA PRO A 144 0.66 -2.58 5.30
C PRO A 144 -0.31 -3.72 4.99
N GLY A 145 -1.51 -3.40 4.48
CA GLY A 145 -2.50 -4.39 4.08
C GLY A 145 -2.03 -5.31 2.96
N ILE A 146 -1.46 -4.73 1.91
CA ILE A 146 -0.94 -5.46 0.76
C ILE A 146 0.29 -6.28 1.13
N GLN A 147 1.27 -5.68 1.79
CA GLN A 147 2.52 -6.36 2.16
C GLN A 147 2.30 -7.46 3.19
N GLY A 148 1.43 -7.22 4.18
CA GLY A 148 1.04 -8.25 5.15
C GLY A 148 0.34 -9.44 4.50
N THR A 149 -0.53 -9.18 3.51
CA THR A 149 -1.14 -10.25 2.71
C THR A 149 -0.11 -10.99 1.87
N LEU A 150 0.83 -10.28 1.23
CA LEU A 150 1.89 -10.87 0.42
C LEU A 150 2.74 -11.86 1.24
N ILE A 151 3.12 -11.47 2.46
CA ILE A 151 3.87 -12.33 3.38
C ILE A 151 3.08 -13.59 3.71
N LYS A 152 1.78 -13.48 3.99
CA LYS A 152 0.91 -14.62 4.30
C LYS A 152 0.57 -15.48 3.07
N ALA A 153 0.62 -14.92 1.88
CA ALA A 153 0.36 -15.61 0.61
C ALA A 153 1.60 -16.30 0.02
N SER A 154 2.78 -16.09 0.60
CA SER A 154 4.06 -16.70 0.22
C SER A 154 4.62 -17.57 1.35
N ASN A 155 5.61 -18.40 1.05
CA ASN A 155 6.31 -19.24 2.01
C ASN A 155 7.83 -19.05 1.90
N ARG A 156 8.61 -19.66 2.82
CA ARG A 156 10.08 -19.51 2.86
C ARG A 156 10.76 -19.98 1.56
N GLN A 157 10.18 -20.94 0.83
CA GLN A 157 10.79 -21.52 -0.38
C GLN A 157 10.56 -20.65 -1.63
N ASN A 158 9.49 -19.83 -1.66
CA ASN A 158 9.13 -19.01 -2.80
C ASN A 158 9.10 -17.50 -2.50
N SER A 159 9.41 -17.07 -1.27
CA SER A 159 9.30 -15.65 -0.87
C SER A 159 10.16 -14.72 -1.71
N SER A 160 11.40 -15.12 -2.04
CA SER A 160 12.30 -14.31 -2.87
C SER A 160 11.69 -14.06 -4.26
N MET A 161 11.12 -15.09 -4.89
CA MET A 161 10.44 -14.98 -6.17
C MET A 161 9.15 -14.15 -6.05
N ALA A 162 8.36 -14.37 -4.98
CA ALA A 162 7.15 -13.61 -4.72
C ALA A 162 7.42 -12.10 -4.61
N TRP A 163 8.42 -11.70 -3.84
CA TRP A 163 8.81 -10.29 -3.76
C TRP A 163 9.34 -9.74 -5.08
N GLY A 164 10.13 -10.50 -5.81
CA GLY A 164 10.62 -10.12 -7.14
C GLY A 164 9.48 -9.83 -8.11
N ILE A 165 8.50 -10.73 -8.21
CA ILE A 165 7.32 -10.56 -9.08
C ILE A 165 6.47 -9.39 -8.59
N PHE A 166 6.26 -9.27 -7.29
CA PHE A 166 5.51 -8.15 -6.71
C PHE A 166 6.12 -6.79 -7.10
N TYR A 167 7.44 -6.64 -7.01
CA TYR A 167 8.11 -5.41 -7.46
C TYR A 167 8.02 -5.20 -8.97
N GLN A 168 7.93 -6.26 -9.77
CA GLN A 168 7.66 -6.11 -11.22
C GLN A 168 6.26 -5.55 -11.48
N THR A 169 5.24 -5.94 -10.72
CA THR A 169 3.90 -5.33 -10.85
C THR A 169 3.92 -3.84 -10.51
N VAL A 170 4.71 -3.42 -9.52
CA VAL A 170 4.96 -2.01 -9.19
C VAL A 170 5.57 -1.27 -10.38
N ASN A 171 6.61 -1.85 -11.01
CA ASN A 171 7.30 -1.25 -12.15
C ASN A 171 6.40 -1.14 -13.38
N ILE A 172 5.62 -2.17 -13.68
CA ILE A 172 4.66 -2.18 -14.80
C ILE A 172 3.63 -1.05 -14.62
N GLY A 173 3.01 -0.97 -13.43
CA GLY A 173 2.07 0.12 -13.10
C GLY A 173 2.72 1.50 -13.19
N GLY A 174 3.95 1.61 -12.67
CA GLY A 174 4.74 2.85 -12.70
C GLY A 174 5.16 3.30 -14.09
N TRP A 175 5.28 2.39 -15.04
CA TRP A 175 5.57 2.69 -16.44
C TRP A 175 4.32 3.06 -17.24
N ILE A 176 3.25 2.28 -17.12
CA ILE A 176 2.00 2.48 -17.86
C ILE A 176 1.26 3.74 -17.40
N GLY A 177 1.21 3.99 -16.09
CA GLY A 177 0.47 5.12 -15.50
C GLY A 177 0.82 6.47 -16.10
N PRO A 178 2.09 6.88 -16.13
CA PRO A 178 2.53 8.12 -16.78
C PRO A 178 2.14 8.25 -18.24
N LEU A 179 2.23 7.16 -19.02
CA LEU A 179 1.85 7.17 -20.45
C LEU A 179 0.36 7.50 -20.63
N ILE A 180 -0.50 6.88 -19.83
CA ILE A 180 -1.93 7.16 -19.85
C ILE A 180 -2.21 8.59 -19.39
N ALA A 181 -1.58 9.05 -18.32
CA ALA A 181 -1.76 10.41 -17.81
C ALA A 181 -1.32 11.46 -18.84
N LEU A 182 -0.20 11.25 -19.53
CA LEU A 182 0.27 12.11 -20.60
C LEU A 182 -0.72 12.15 -21.77
N HIS A 183 -1.35 11.04 -22.13
CA HIS A 183 -2.37 10.99 -23.16
C HIS A 183 -3.65 11.73 -22.72
N MET A 184 -4.14 11.49 -21.50
CA MET A 184 -5.37 12.09 -20.98
C MET A 184 -5.26 13.61 -20.81
N ARG A 185 -4.10 14.14 -20.37
CA ARG A 185 -3.90 15.58 -20.20
C ARG A 185 -4.08 16.41 -21.49
N HIS A 186 -3.84 15.78 -22.67
CA HIS A 186 -4.06 16.47 -23.95
C HIS A 186 -5.53 16.82 -24.19
N ARG A 187 -6.46 16.15 -23.53
CA ARG A 187 -7.89 16.48 -23.60
C ARG A 187 -8.27 17.52 -22.55
N ALA A 188 -8.01 17.21 -21.28
CA ALA A 188 -8.14 18.14 -20.15
C ALA A 188 -7.48 17.54 -18.91
N TRP A 189 -7.01 18.37 -17.98
CA TRP A 189 -6.44 17.94 -16.71
C TRP A 189 -7.38 17.07 -15.87
N ALA A 190 -8.67 17.39 -15.86
CA ALA A 190 -9.67 16.60 -15.13
C ALA A 190 -9.72 15.14 -15.59
N TYR A 191 -9.49 14.85 -16.87
CA TYR A 191 -9.46 13.47 -17.37
C TYR A 191 -8.33 12.64 -16.79
N VAL A 192 -7.18 13.25 -16.46
CA VAL A 192 -6.10 12.55 -15.75
C VAL A 192 -6.63 12.01 -14.42
N PHE A 193 -7.31 12.88 -13.64
CA PHE A 193 -7.79 12.50 -12.31
C PHE A 193 -8.96 11.51 -12.39
N TYR A 194 -9.93 11.71 -13.30
CA TYR A 194 -11.03 10.76 -13.49
C TYR A 194 -10.55 9.38 -13.95
N THR A 195 -9.58 9.32 -14.86
CA THR A 195 -9.01 8.06 -15.33
C THR A 195 -8.32 7.31 -14.18
N ASN A 196 -7.55 8.03 -13.34
CA ASN A 196 -6.90 7.42 -12.18
C ASN A 196 -7.91 7.01 -11.10
N ALA A 197 -9.00 7.76 -10.91
CA ALA A 197 -10.12 7.35 -10.05
C ALA A 197 -10.78 6.05 -10.58
N ALA A 198 -11.01 5.97 -11.89
CA ALA A 198 -11.56 4.76 -12.50
C ALA A 198 -10.63 3.55 -12.32
N PHE A 199 -9.32 3.72 -12.53
CA PHE A 199 -8.35 2.64 -12.31
C PHE A 199 -8.35 2.18 -10.86
N ILE A 200 -8.25 3.10 -9.89
CA ILE A 200 -8.22 2.67 -8.49
C ILE A 200 -9.51 1.95 -8.06
N CYS A 201 -10.65 2.27 -8.68
CA CYS A 201 -11.90 1.57 -8.45
C CYS A 201 -11.88 0.09 -8.90
N LEU A 202 -10.98 -0.29 -9.82
CA LEU A 202 -10.78 -1.71 -10.18
C LEU A 202 -10.37 -2.55 -8.96
N ASN A 203 -9.74 -1.95 -7.97
CA ASN A 203 -9.41 -2.64 -6.73
C ASN A 203 -10.65 -3.14 -5.98
N PHE A 204 -11.81 -2.50 -6.13
CA PHE A 204 -13.05 -3.04 -5.55
C PHE A 204 -13.48 -4.35 -6.22
N LEU A 205 -13.28 -4.47 -7.55
CA LEU A 205 -13.57 -5.73 -8.26
C LEU A 205 -12.62 -6.84 -7.81
N LEU A 206 -11.32 -6.52 -7.67
CA LEU A 206 -10.33 -7.48 -7.14
C LEU A 206 -10.65 -7.88 -5.69
N LEU A 207 -11.14 -6.95 -4.86
CA LEU A 207 -11.56 -7.22 -3.48
C LEU A 207 -12.77 -8.17 -3.39
N LEU A 208 -13.65 -8.22 -4.39
CA LEU A 208 -14.76 -9.17 -4.41
C LEU A 208 -14.27 -10.61 -4.44
N THR A 209 -13.20 -10.85 -5.18
CA THR A 209 -12.60 -12.19 -5.33
C THR A 209 -11.52 -12.47 -4.26
N TYR A 210 -11.08 -11.45 -3.54
CA TYR A 210 -10.03 -11.56 -2.53
C TYR A 210 -10.48 -12.34 -1.29
N ARG A 211 -9.76 -13.40 -0.98
CA ARG A 211 -9.91 -14.18 0.25
C ARG A 211 -8.78 -13.83 1.21
N GLU A 212 -9.12 -13.21 2.34
CA GLU A 212 -8.13 -12.77 3.33
C GLU A 212 -7.48 -13.96 4.03
N PRO A 213 -6.14 -14.12 3.92
CA PRO A 213 -5.41 -15.15 4.66
C PRO A 213 -5.42 -14.86 6.17
N GLY A 214 -5.64 -15.91 6.99
CA GLY A 214 -5.62 -15.77 8.46
C GLY A 214 -6.83 -15.05 9.06
N ARG A 215 -7.92 -14.86 8.29
CA ARG A 215 -9.14 -14.19 8.80
C ARG A 215 -9.76 -14.92 9.99
N ALA A 216 -9.78 -16.25 9.97
CA ALA A 216 -10.35 -17.04 11.07
C ALA A 216 -9.58 -16.80 12.38
N GLU A 217 -8.25 -16.89 12.33
CA GLU A 217 -7.38 -16.65 13.49
C GLU A 217 -7.55 -15.23 14.05
N ARG A 218 -7.66 -14.22 13.16
CA ARG A 218 -7.92 -12.84 13.57
C ARG A 218 -9.26 -12.70 14.28
N LEU A 219 -10.32 -13.30 13.74
CA LEU A 219 -11.65 -13.25 14.35
C LEU A 219 -11.70 -13.95 15.72
N GLU A 220 -11.03 -15.10 15.85
CA GLU A 220 -10.90 -15.79 17.14
C GLU A 220 -10.14 -14.94 18.17
N ARG A 221 -9.04 -14.29 17.75
CA ARG A 221 -8.30 -13.36 18.63
C ARG A 221 -9.18 -12.19 19.06
N GLN A 222 -9.96 -11.62 18.14
CA GLN A 222 -10.88 -10.53 18.47
C GLN A 222 -11.96 -10.98 19.48
N GLN A 223 -12.46 -12.22 19.35
CA GLN A 223 -13.42 -12.79 20.32
C GLN A 223 -12.78 -12.95 21.69
N ARG A 224 -11.54 -13.44 21.79
CA ARG A 224 -10.79 -13.57 23.05
C ARG A 224 -10.56 -12.20 23.71
N ILE A 225 -10.22 -11.18 22.94
CA ILE A 225 -10.07 -9.80 23.44
C ILE A 225 -11.40 -9.27 23.97
N ARG A 226 -12.50 -9.45 23.23
CA ARG A 226 -13.85 -9.02 23.69
C ARG A 226 -14.32 -9.76 24.94
N ALA A 227 -13.93 -11.01 25.09
CA ALA A 227 -14.24 -11.82 26.27
C ALA A 227 -13.35 -11.48 27.48
N GLY A 228 -12.42 -10.53 27.36
CA GLY A 228 -11.50 -10.12 28.44
C GLY A 228 -10.34 -11.08 28.69
N HIS A 229 -10.13 -12.08 27.82
CA HIS A 229 -9.05 -13.06 27.98
C HIS A 229 -7.69 -12.56 27.48
N GLU A 230 -7.67 -11.56 26.61
CA GLU A 230 -6.45 -10.93 26.11
C GLU A 230 -6.54 -9.39 26.20
N PRO A 231 -5.48 -8.70 26.65
CA PRO A 231 -5.45 -7.24 26.65
C PRO A 231 -5.40 -6.72 25.20
N GLN A 232 -6.12 -5.64 24.93
CA GLN A 232 -6.01 -4.92 23.65
C GLN A 232 -5.15 -3.67 23.84
N PRO A 233 -3.83 -3.73 23.59
CA PRO A 233 -2.99 -2.54 23.65
C PRO A 233 -3.40 -1.52 22.59
N SER A 234 -3.19 -0.23 22.85
CA SER A 234 -3.42 0.80 21.83
C SER A 234 -2.41 0.64 20.68
N LEU A 235 -2.81 0.99 19.44
CA LEU A 235 -1.91 0.95 18.27
C LEU A 235 -0.62 1.74 18.52
N VAL A 236 -0.72 2.88 19.19
CA VAL A 236 0.43 3.71 19.55
C VAL A 236 1.37 3.00 20.53
N GLN A 237 0.82 2.30 21.52
CA GLN A 237 1.62 1.53 22.49
C GLN A 237 2.33 0.34 21.81
N GLU A 238 1.65 -0.37 20.91
CA GLU A 238 2.27 -1.44 20.11
C GLU A 238 3.41 -0.90 19.25
N THR A 239 3.18 0.19 18.52
CA THR A 239 4.21 0.85 17.69
C THR A 239 5.40 1.31 18.53
N LEU A 240 5.17 1.98 19.65
CA LEU A 240 6.25 2.43 20.54
C LEU A 240 7.03 1.27 21.16
N LYS A 241 6.35 0.17 21.48
CA LYS A 241 6.99 -1.05 21.99
C LYS A 241 7.90 -1.69 20.94
N GLU A 242 7.43 -1.75 19.66
CA GLU A 242 8.25 -2.26 18.57
C GLU A 242 9.46 -1.36 18.30
N LEU A 243 9.27 -0.04 18.24
CA LEU A 243 10.37 0.93 18.01
C LEU A 243 11.44 0.91 19.11
N ARG A 244 11.09 0.46 20.34
CA ARG A 244 12.05 0.32 21.43
C ARG A 244 12.87 -0.97 21.41
N LYS A 245 12.58 -1.90 20.49
CA LYS A 245 13.37 -3.13 20.40
C LYS A 245 14.78 -2.82 19.84
N PRO A 246 15.86 -3.31 20.50
CA PRO A 246 17.24 -2.92 20.17
C PRO A 246 17.69 -3.28 18.74
N HIS A 247 17.05 -4.27 18.10
CA HIS A 247 17.35 -4.64 16.72
C HIS A 247 16.77 -3.69 15.64
N LEU A 248 15.97 -2.70 16.05
CA LEU A 248 15.50 -1.61 15.19
C LEU A 248 16.25 -0.29 15.45
N ALA A 249 17.11 -0.26 16.46
CA ALA A 249 17.90 0.92 16.82
C ALA A 249 19.26 0.98 16.10
N LEU A 250 19.52 0.08 15.15
CA LEU A 250 20.68 0.06 14.25
C LEU A 250 20.22 0.43 12.83
#